data_447b263d6e06c6d13c677b4272f235f1
#
_entry.id   447b263d6e06c6d13c677b4272f235f1
#
_cell.length_a   1.000
_cell.length_b   1.000
_cell.length_c   1.000
_cell.angle_alpha   90.00
_cell.angle_beta   90.00
_cell.angle_gamma   90.00
#
_symmetry.space_group_name_H-M   'P 1'
#
loop_
_entity.id
_entity.type
_entity.pdbx_description
1 polymer ?
#
loop_
_entity_poly.entity_id
_entity_poly.type
_entity_poly.pdbx_seq_one_letter_code
_entity_poly.pdbx_strand_id
1 'polypeptide(L)'
;MALSQRLARAQEILGHEFNNKVLLRAALTHPSAVEGQPVSASYERLEFLGDSILGAVVARSLFESYPEFDEGKLTSEGLPCLGRHAVRGVSRAGYR
;
A
#
# COMPACT_ATOMS: atom_id res chain seq x y z
N MET A 1 11.82 15.16 -17.26
CA MET A 1 10.71 15.87 -16.63
C MET A 1 11.13 16.34 -15.25
N ALA A 2 10.91 17.59 -14.92
CA ALA A 2 11.24 18.14 -13.60
C ALA A 2 10.39 17.45 -12.52
N LEU A 3 10.91 17.42 -11.30
CA LEU A 3 10.19 16.82 -10.18
C LEU A 3 8.80 17.43 -9.97
N SER A 4 8.70 18.75 -10.01
CA SER A 4 7.42 19.44 -9.85
C SER A 4 6.40 19.04 -10.91
N GLN A 5 6.86 18.82 -12.14
CA GLN A 5 6.00 18.36 -13.23
C GLN A 5 5.53 16.93 -13.02
N ARG A 6 6.41 16.07 -12.50
CA ARG A 6 6.05 14.68 -12.19
C ARG A 6 5.04 14.60 -11.07
N LEU A 7 5.20 15.42 -10.03
CA LEU A 7 4.24 15.48 -8.93
C LEU A 7 2.88 15.99 -9.43
N ALA A 8 2.88 17.01 -10.25
CA ALA A 8 1.64 17.55 -10.83
C ALA A 8 0.95 16.49 -11.70
N ARG A 9 1.72 15.78 -12.52
CA ARG A 9 1.17 14.76 -13.40
C ARG A 9 0.58 13.58 -12.62
N ALA A 10 1.25 13.15 -11.54
CA ALA A 10 0.74 12.08 -10.69
C ALA A 10 -0.60 12.47 -10.07
N GLN A 11 -0.72 13.69 -9.57
CA GLN A 11 -1.97 14.18 -8.98
C GLN A 11 -3.08 14.26 -10.01
N GLU A 12 -2.74 14.67 -11.23
CA GLU A 12 -3.69 14.72 -12.33
C GLU A 12 -4.23 13.33 -12.67
N ILE A 13 -3.35 12.34 -12.78
CA ILE A 13 -3.72 10.95 -13.08
C ILE A 13 -4.61 10.38 -11.97
N LEU A 14 -4.27 10.64 -10.71
CA LEU A 14 -5.02 10.14 -9.56
C LEU A 14 -6.31 10.92 -9.30
N GLY A 15 -6.47 12.10 -9.90
CA GLY A 15 -7.62 12.94 -9.65
C GLY A 15 -7.66 13.47 -8.22
N HIS A 16 -6.50 13.64 -7.59
CA HIS A 16 -6.39 14.07 -6.20
C HIS A 16 -5.21 14.99 -6.01
N GLU A 17 -5.42 16.08 -5.32
CA GLU A 17 -4.35 17.00 -4.94
C GLU A 17 -3.93 16.73 -3.50
N PHE A 18 -2.66 16.44 -3.31
CA PHE A 18 -2.13 16.09 -1.99
C PHE A 18 -1.72 17.36 -1.23
N ASN A 19 -2.13 17.45 0.01
CA ASN A 19 -1.73 18.57 0.87
C ASN A 19 -0.25 18.45 1.27
N ASN A 20 0.20 17.24 1.51
CA ASN A 20 1.59 16.99 1.89
C ASN A 20 2.39 16.51 0.68
N LYS A 21 3.06 17.44 0.01
CA LYS A 21 3.84 17.13 -1.19
C LYS A 21 5.10 16.31 -0.86
N VAL A 22 5.57 16.37 0.38
CA VAL A 22 6.72 15.57 0.82
C VAL A 22 6.35 14.09 0.81
N LEU A 23 5.16 13.74 1.28
CA LEU A 23 4.67 12.36 1.21
C LEU A 23 4.47 11.90 -0.22
N LEU A 24 3.92 12.74 -1.07
CA LEU A 24 3.76 12.41 -2.48
C LEU A 24 5.10 12.16 -3.16
N ARG A 25 6.07 13.01 -2.90
CA ARG A 25 7.43 12.83 -3.42
C ARG A 25 8.03 11.51 -2.96
N ALA A 26 7.92 11.19 -1.68
CA ALA A 26 8.42 9.93 -1.13
C ALA A 26 7.74 8.74 -1.80
N ALA A 27 6.42 8.81 -2.01
CA ALA A 27 5.67 7.75 -2.66
C ALA A 27 6.14 7.46 -4.09
N LEU A 28 6.74 8.45 -4.76
CA LEU A 28 7.24 8.32 -6.12
C LEU A 28 8.76 8.12 -6.18
N THR A 29 9.43 7.94 -5.03
CA THR A 29 10.87 7.85 -4.96
C THR A 29 11.31 6.43 -4.60
N HIS A 30 12.06 5.78 -5.50
CA HIS A 30 12.62 4.47 -5.23
C HIS A 30 13.71 4.58 -4.16
N PRO A 31 13.84 3.60 -3.25
CA PRO A 31 14.86 3.64 -2.19
C PRO A 31 16.29 3.85 -2.69
N SER A 32 16.64 3.29 -3.84
CA SER A 32 17.99 3.41 -4.39
C SER A 32 18.35 4.85 -4.77
N ALA A 33 17.38 5.70 -5.00
CA ALA A 33 17.62 7.11 -5.36
C ALA A 33 18.01 7.97 -4.16
N VAL A 34 17.80 7.47 -2.95
CA VAL A 34 17.99 8.24 -1.71
C VAL A 34 18.82 7.46 -0.68
N GLU A 35 19.75 6.65 -1.14
CA GLU A 35 20.65 5.91 -0.26
C GLU A 35 21.36 6.86 0.69
N GLY A 36 21.45 6.48 1.95
CA GLY A 36 22.05 7.31 2.98
C GLY A 36 21.14 8.36 3.57
N GLN A 37 19.94 8.54 3.02
CA GLN A 37 18.93 9.43 3.58
C GLN A 37 17.98 8.66 4.51
N PRO A 38 17.18 9.36 5.32
CA PRO A 38 16.18 8.68 6.16
C PRO A 38 15.22 7.83 5.33
N VAL A 39 14.74 6.73 5.91
CA VAL A 39 13.81 5.82 5.23
C VAL A 39 12.52 6.53 4.78
N SER A 40 12.17 7.64 5.42
CA SER A 40 11.00 8.44 5.04
C SER A 40 11.18 9.17 3.70
N ALA A 41 12.38 9.19 3.13
CA ALA A 41 12.63 9.85 1.86
C ALA A 41 12.19 9.03 0.64
N SER A 42 11.86 7.75 0.82
CA SER A 42 11.41 6.88 -0.24
C SER A 42 10.06 6.25 0.09
N TYR A 43 9.54 5.44 -0.83
CA TYR A 43 8.25 4.78 -0.65
C TYR A 43 8.29 3.54 0.27
N GLU A 44 9.45 3.16 0.77
CA GLU A 44 9.64 1.91 1.51
C GLU A 44 8.64 1.72 2.65
N ARG A 45 8.49 2.71 3.52
CA ARG A 45 7.52 2.63 4.61
C ARG A 45 6.08 2.79 4.14
N LEU A 46 5.88 3.61 3.11
CA LEU A 46 4.56 3.81 2.52
C LEU A 46 4.05 2.54 1.84
N GLU A 47 4.94 1.78 1.23
CA GLU A 47 4.59 0.49 0.64
C GLU A 47 4.06 -0.48 1.69
N PHE A 48 4.74 -0.58 2.82
CA PHE A 48 4.30 -1.42 3.92
C PHE A 48 2.90 -1.02 4.42
N LEU A 49 2.70 0.27 4.65
CA LEU A 49 1.41 0.78 5.11
C LEU A 49 0.33 0.57 4.05
N GLY A 50 0.65 0.86 2.80
CA GLY A 50 -0.28 0.73 1.69
C GLY A 50 -0.76 -0.70 1.48
N ASP A 51 0.12 -1.67 1.62
CA ASP A 51 -0.24 -3.09 1.53
C ASP A 51 -1.29 -3.45 2.58
N SER A 52 -1.14 -2.97 3.79
CA SER A 52 -2.09 -3.25 4.87
C SER A 52 -3.44 -2.59 4.61
N ILE A 53 -3.43 -1.36 4.12
CA ILE A 53 -4.66 -0.63 3.80
C ILE A 53 -5.39 -1.32 2.65
N LEU A 54 -4.67 -1.67 1.59
CA LEU A 54 -5.24 -2.37 0.45
C LEU A 54 -5.82 -3.73 0.86
N GLY A 55 -5.07 -4.46 1.70
CA GLY A 55 -5.54 -5.73 2.25
C GLY A 55 -6.85 -5.58 3.02
N ALA A 56 -6.98 -4.53 3.83
CA ALA A 56 -8.19 -4.26 4.58
C ALA A 56 -9.38 -3.95 3.67
N VAL A 57 -9.16 -3.16 2.61
CA VAL A 57 -10.22 -2.82 1.65
C VAL A 57 -10.71 -4.07 0.93
N VAL A 58 -9.80 -4.91 0.48
CA VAL A 58 -10.17 -6.17 -0.21
C VAL A 58 -10.84 -7.14 0.76
N ALA A 59 -10.32 -7.26 1.97
CA ALA A 59 -10.91 -8.13 2.98
C ALA A 59 -12.36 -7.72 3.28
N ARG A 60 -12.60 -6.42 3.41
CA ARG A 60 -13.95 -5.91 3.61
C ARG A 60 -14.87 -6.23 2.44
N SER A 61 -14.38 -6.03 1.22
CA SER A 61 -15.14 -6.32 0.00
C SER A 61 -15.55 -7.79 -0.05
N LEU A 62 -14.61 -8.68 0.25
CA LEU A 62 -14.90 -10.13 0.27
C LEU A 62 -15.88 -10.50 1.37
N PHE A 63 -15.69 -9.93 2.54
CA PHE A 63 -16.57 -10.17 3.68
C PHE A 63 -18.02 -9.80 3.34
N GLU A 64 -18.20 -8.66 2.69
CA GLU A 64 -19.55 -8.19 2.31
C GLU A 64 -20.13 -8.97 1.14
N SER A 65 -19.29 -9.35 0.18
CA SER A 65 -19.76 -10.01 -1.06
C SER A 65 -20.01 -11.50 -0.91
N TYR A 66 -19.34 -12.15 0.04
CA TYR A 66 -19.41 -13.60 0.21
C TYR A 66 -19.69 -13.97 1.66
N PRO A 67 -20.91 -13.65 2.14
CA PRO A 67 -21.26 -13.90 3.55
C PRO A 67 -21.26 -15.37 3.95
N GLU A 68 -21.32 -16.28 2.99
CA GLU A 68 -21.31 -17.72 3.23
C GLU A 68 -19.90 -18.32 3.32
N PHE A 69 -18.86 -17.53 3.00
CA PHE A 69 -17.48 -18.00 3.05
C PHE A 69 -16.96 -17.98 4.48
N ASP A 70 -16.28 -19.05 4.88
CA ASP A 70 -15.55 -19.07 6.15
C ASP A 70 -14.18 -18.37 5.98
N GLU A 71 -13.44 -18.27 7.08
CA GLU A 71 -12.13 -17.60 7.09
C GLU A 71 -11.17 -18.20 6.07
N GLY A 72 -11.10 -19.54 6.02
CA GLY A 72 -10.18 -20.23 5.10
C GLY A 72 -10.51 -19.92 3.64
N LYS A 73 -11.79 -19.92 3.31
CA LYS A 73 -12.24 -19.62 1.94
C LYS A 73 -11.96 -18.17 1.56
N LEU A 74 -12.23 -17.24 2.46
CA LEU A 74 -11.94 -15.83 2.22
C LEU A 74 -10.45 -15.61 1.98
N THR A 75 -9.61 -16.25 2.76
CA THR A 75 -8.16 -16.13 2.65
C THR A 75 -7.66 -16.71 1.33
N SER A 76 -8.12 -17.91 0.96
CA SER A 76 -7.63 -18.58 -0.26
C SER A 76 -8.11 -17.92 -1.54
N GLU A 77 -9.32 -17.38 -1.55
CA GLU A 77 -9.89 -16.78 -2.75
C GLU A 77 -9.55 -15.30 -2.92
N GLY A 78 -9.37 -14.57 -1.82
CA GLY A 78 -9.28 -13.12 -1.85
C GLY A 78 -7.92 -12.52 -1.63
N LEU A 79 -7.08 -13.13 -0.83
CA LEU A 79 -5.82 -12.54 -0.43
C LEU A 79 -4.56 -13.05 -1.13
N PRO A 80 -4.58 -14.08 -1.99
CA PRO A 80 -3.35 -14.59 -2.57
C PRO A 80 -2.60 -13.57 -3.43
N CYS A 81 -3.30 -12.59 -3.99
CA CYS A 81 -2.68 -11.55 -4.83
C CYS A 81 -2.17 -10.36 -4.04
N LEU A 82 -2.70 -10.16 -2.82
CA LEU A 82 -2.41 -8.96 -2.08
C LEU A 82 -1.44 -9.16 -1.01
N GLY A 83 -1.44 -10.25 -0.57
CA GLY A 83 -1.08 -10.14 0.71
C GLY A 83 -0.11 -11.13 1.28
N ARG A 84 0.77 -11.70 0.52
CA ARG A 84 1.84 -12.48 1.14
C ARG A 84 2.59 -11.66 2.17
N HIS A 85 2.84 -10.39 1.88
CA HIS A 85 3.49 -9.50 2.83
C HIS A 85 2.59 -9.13 3.99
N ALA A 86 1.34 -8.78 3.73
CA ALA A 86 0.39 -8.44 4.78
C ALA A 86 0.09 -9.64 5.69
N VAL A 87 -0.14 -10.81 5.10
CA VAL A 87 -0.39 -12.04 5.85
C VAL A 87 0.84 -12.43 6.67
N ARG A 88 2.03 -12.35 6.08
CA ARG A 88 3.27 -12.62 6.81
C ARG A 88 3.49 -11.61 7.92
N GLY A 89 3.19 -10.35 7.68
CA GLY A 89 3.30 -9.30 8.68
C GLY A 89 2.41 -9.57 9.88
N VAL A 90 1.17 -9.94 9.62
CA VAL A 90 0.21 -10.30 10.68
C VAL A 90 0.71 -11.51 11.45
N SER A 91 1.16 -12.54 10.75
CA SER A 91 1.68 -13.74 11.38
C SER A 91 2.91 -13.46 12.25
N ARG A 92 3.84 -12.65 11.75
CA ARG A 92 5.06 -12.28 12.49
C ARG A 92 4.75 -11.43 13.72
N ALA A 93 3.72 -10.61 13.63
CA ALA A 93 3.30 -9.81 14.76
C ALA A 93 2.53 -10.59 15.83
N GLY A 94 2.34 -11.88 15.62
CA GLY A 94 1.69 -12.75 16.59
C GLY A 94 0.18 -12.69 16.60
N TYR A 95 -0.41 -12.12 15.61
CA TYR A 95 -1.87 -12.12 15.45
C TYR A 95 -2.33 -13.49 14.96
N ARG A 96 -3.31 -14.01 15.62
CA ARG A 96 -3.82 -15.35 15.33
C ARG A 96 -5.32 -15.36 15.23
#